data_991670ad2e481beb7ca2b219e6285c93
#
_entry.id   991670ad2e481beb7ca2b219e6285c93
#
_cell.length_a   1.000
_cell.length_b   1.000
_cell.length_c   1.000
_cell.angle_alpha   90.00
_cell.angle_beta   90.00
_cell.angle_gamma   90.00
#
_symmetry.space_group_name_H-M   'P 1'
#
loop_
_entity.id
_entity.type
_entity.pdbx_description
1 polymer ?
#
loop_
_entity_poly.entity_id
_entity_poly.type
_entity_poly.pdbx_seq_one_letter_code
_entity_poly.pdbx_strand_id
1 'polypeptide(L)'
;MILASGADLQSANPLLTTHPLARQVQRYALLVTLVRYDSTLAPVPYLARSWEWSSERTRLTFRLYRGLHWHDGTPTTAHDVGWTLQAAREPATGYPRRNDLGDLTDLEVLDDTTLVLRFVRPQARIPDVLTDLAILPRHGFDGVPLSELRRAPWNQRPIGNGPFRFVSHEPNRRWVFEANPTFPAELGGAPRLDRFVIAVVDEPTTKLAALTSGELDFAGINPAHADFVRRDPALHVLSYPVLFSYALVFNTRRPPFDRLEARRAVAAAIDRQAIVDGVLFGFGTPATGPVPPDLLSLAPGSASGDRPQTGPLAGAPAQSFELLTVGSGEAALEQMMQAQLAKVGVRADLRQLELSTFLDRVQGPTHDFDAAVLGVSGDLMLGYLAQVVELAGLRPEGGSRQLVRLIGDSTPATFLYHAKGVQGMNRRVRGVHMDVRGELVTLSQWSVADAR
;
A
#
# COMPACT_ATOMS: atom_id res chain seq x y z
N MET A 1 2.69 3.58 -24.14
CA MET A 1 2.34 4.43 -22.99
C MET A 1 3.51 4.55 -22.03
N ILE A 2 3.77 5.73 -21.46
CA ILE A 2 4.90 5.99 -20.54
C ILE A 2 4.36 6.55 -19.23
N LEU A 3 4.60 5.80 -18.14
CA LEU A 3 4.23 6.14 -16.76
C LEU A 3 5.48 6.58 -16.00
N ALA A 4 5.43 7.69 -15.26
CA ALA A 4 6.53 8.11 -14.38
C ALA A 4 6.48 7.43 -13.01
N SER A 5 7.64 7.00 -12.53
CA SER A 5 7.89 6.60 -11.13
C SER A 5 8.89 7.56 -10.50
N GLY A 6 8.73 7.86 -9.20
CA GLY A 6 9.71 8.67 -8.44
C GLY A 6 10.99 7.92 -8.09
N ALA A 7 11.00 6.60 -8.23
CA ALA A 7 12.16 5.75 -7.92
C ALA A 7 12.16 4.52 -8.83
N ASP A 8 13.32 3.89 -8.95
CA ASP A 8 13.43 2.57 -9.59
C ASP A 8 12.61 1.52 -8.82
N LEU A 9 12.05 0.54 -9.52
CA LEU A 9 11.25 -0.54 -8.92
C LEU A 9 12.05 -1.46 -7.99
N GLN A 10 13.37 -1.34 -7.97
CA GLN A 10 14.32 -2.14 -7.20
C GLN A 10 14.42 -3.59 -7.68
N SER A 11 13.29 -4.28 -7.81
CA SER A 11 13.25 -5.67 -8.27
C SER A 11 11.85 -6.04 -8.77
N ALA A 12 11.81 -6.91 -9.78
CA ALA A 12 10.57 -7.60 -10.19
C ALA A 12 10.24 -8.81 -9.31
N ASN A 13 11.12 -9.18 -8.36
CA ASN A 13 10.94 -10.34 -7.50
C ASN A 13 10.08 -9.99 -6.26
N PRO A 14 8.88 -10.59 -6.12
CA PRO A 14 7.95 -10.29 -5.02
C PRO A 14 8.48 -10.70 -3.63
N LEU A 15 9.48 -11.56 -3.56
CA LEU A 15 10.11 -11.95 -2.29
C LEU A 15 11.15 -10.94 -1.79
N LEU A 16 11.58 -9.98 -2.64
CA LEU A 16 12.73 -9.11 -2.34
C LEU A 16 12.37 -7.64 -2.15
N THR A 17 11.23 -7.18 -2.61
CA THR A 17 10.86 -5.76 -2.55
C THR A 17 9.47 -5.54 -1.96
N THR A 18 9.36 -4.47 -1.18
CA THR A 18 8.07 -3.92 -0.70
C THR A 18 7.71 -2.63 -1.42
N HIS A 19 8.49 -2.21 -2.42
CA HIS A 19 8.23 -0.99 -3.19
C HIS A 19 6.80 -1.02 -3.77
N PRO A 20 5.94 -0.02 -3.48
CA PRO A 20 4.51 -0.09 -3.80
C PRO A 20 4.23 -0.31 -5.29
N LEU A 21 4.90 0.44 -6.18
CA LEU A 21 4.70 0.30 -7.62
C LEU A 21 5.28 -1.02 -8.16
N ALA A 22 6.42 -1.50 -7.61
CA ALA A 22 6.97 -2.80 -7.99
C ALA A 22 5.98 -3.93 -7.68
N ARG A 23 5.35 -3.93 -6.51
CA ARG A 23 4.32 -4.90 -6.15
C ARG A 23 3.12 -4.86 -7.10
N GLN A 24 2.75 -3.68 -7.61
CA GLN A 24 1.67 -3.56 -8.58
C GLN A 24 2.07 -4.08 -9.96
N VAL A 25 3.29 -3.80 -10.42
CA VAL A 25 3.84 -4.38 -11.66
C VAL A 25 3.88 -5.90 -11.56
N GLN A 26 4.32 -6.44 -10.43
CA GLN A 26 4.34 -7.88 -10.17
C GLN A 26 2.94 -8.49 -10.32
N ARG A 27 1.91 -7.91 -9.70
CA ARG A 27 0.55 -8.48 -9.64
C ARG A 27 -0.31 -8.23 -10.89
N TYR A 28 -0.12 -7.10 -11.55
CA TYR A 28 -1.04 -6.65 -12.60
C TYR A 28 -0.41 -6.63 -13.99
N ALA A 29 0.91 -6.77 -14.08
CA ALA A 29 1.61 -6.76 -15.35
C ALA A 29 2.39 -8.05 -15.60
N LEU A 30 3.42 -8.31 -14.81
CA LEU A 30 4.45 -9.33 -15.12
C LEU A 30 4.05 -10.74 -14.70
N LEU A 31 3.40 -10.87 -13.53
CA LEU A 31 3.09 -12.15 -12.88
C LEU A 31 1.59 -12.24 -12.56
N VAL A 32 1.16 -13.42 -12.12
CA VAL A 32 -0.19 -13.63 -11.59
C VAL A 32 -0.13 -13.96 -10.10
N THR A 33 -1.21 -13.64 -9.37
CA THR A 33 -1.43 -14.08 -8.00
C THR A 33 -2.35 -15.29 -7.96
N LEU A 34 -2.38 -16.00 -6.86
CA LEU A 34 -3.25 -17.17 -6.71
C LEU A 34 -4.73 -16.76 -6.78
N VAL A 35 -5.10 -15.70 -6.08
CA VAL A 35 -6.45 -15.12 -5.98
C VAL A 35 -6.33 -13.61 -6.21
N ARG A 36 -7.40 -12.95 -6.60
CA ARG A 36 -7.50 -11.47 -6.66
C ARG A 36 -8.62 -10.96 -5.75
N TYR A 37 -8.61 -9.67 -5.48
CA TYR A 37 -9.76 -8.96 -4.96
C TYR A 37 -10.52 -8.26 -6.08
N ASP A 38 -11.86 -8.31 -6.05
CA ASP A 38 -12.71 -7.44 -6.85
C ASP A 38 -12.79 -6.02 -6.25
N SER A 39 -13.60 -5.14 -6.86
CA SER A 39 -13.78 -3.75 -6.39
C SER A 39 -14.48 -3.63 -5.03
N THR A 40 -15.12 -4.71 -4.56
CA THR A 40 -15.75 -4.77 -3.23
C THR A 40 -14.82 -5.39 -2.18
N LEU A 41 -13.58 -5.73 -2.58
CA LEU A 41 -12.59 -6.44 -1.79
C LEU A 41 -13.01 -7.87 -1.42
N ALA A 42 -13.92 -8.46 -2.19
CA ALA A 42 -14.20 -9.88 -2.13
C ALA A 42 -13.16 -10.69 -2.92
N PRO A 43 -12.68 -11.84 -2.40
CA PRO A 43 -11.75 -12.68 -3.13
C PRO A 43 -12.45 -13.33 -4.33
N VAL A 44 -11.85 -13.20 -5.51
CA VAL A 44 -12.34 -13.77 -6.77
C VAL A 44 -11.28 -14.65 -7.42
N PRO A 45 -11.69 -15.64 -8.24
CA PRO A 45 -10.77 -16.49 -8.99
C PRO A 45 -9.76 -15.70 -9.82
N TYR A 46 -8.52 -16.21 -9.85
CA TYR A 46 -7.50 -15.78 -10.79
C TYR A 46 -6.67 -16.99 -11.23
N LEU A 47 -5.41 -17.19 -10.83
CA LEU A 47 -4.72 -18.45 -11.13
C LEU A 47 -5.49 -19.66 -10.55
N ALA A 48 -5.98 -19.54 -9.31
CA ALA A 48 -6.96 -20.48 -8.76
C ALA A 48 -8.34 -20.20 -9.36
N ARG A 49 -8.89 -21.15 -10.12
CA ARG A 49 -10.26 -21.08 -10.65
C ARG A 49 -11.33 -21.31 -9.58
N SER A 50 -10.97 -22.04 -8.51
CA SER A 50 -11.85 -22.32 -7.38
C SER A 50 -11.04 -22.74 -6.15
N TRP A 51 -11.69 -22.68 -5.00
CA TRP A 51 -11.13 -23.17 -3.74
C TRP A 51 -12.23 -23.68 -2.81
N GLU A 52 -11.84 -24.53 -1.88
CA GLU A 52 -12.74 -25.17 -0.93
C GLU A 52 -12.09 -25.23 0.46
N TRP A 53 -12.85 -24.83 1.48
CA TRP A 53 -12.45 -24.95 2.88
C TRP A 53 -12.95 -26.25 3.49
N SER A 54 -12.17 -26.88 4.39
CA SER A 54 -12.71 -27.87 5.31
C SER A 54 -13.74 -27.24 6.27
N SER A 55 -14.58 -28.09 6.89
CA SER A 55 -15.57 -27.66 7.88
C SER A 55 -14.94 -26.87 9.03
N GLU A 56 -13.76 -27.29 9.47
CA GLU A 56 -12.98 -26.66 10.55
C GLU A 56 -12.23 -25.41 10.09
N ARG A 57 -12.26 -25.08 8.78
CA ARG A 57 -11.55 -23.96 8.18
C ARG A 57 -10.03 -23.93 8.44
N THR A 58 -9.44 -25.10 8.66
CA THR A 58 -8.00 -25.30 8.86
C THR A 58 -7.29 -25.85 7.62
N ARG A 59 -8.06 -26.26 6.60
CA ARG A 59 -7.55 -26.76 5.33
C ARG A 59 -8.23 -26.02 4.19
N LEU A 60 -7.43 -25.53 3.24
CA LEU A 60 -7.86 -24.82 2.04
C LEU A 60 -7.29 -25.51 0.81
N THR A 61 -8.16 -26.03 -0.05
CA THR A 61 -7.78 -26.70 -1.30
C THR A 61 -8.03 -25.76 -2.47
N PHE A 62 -7.01 -25.49 -3.26
CA PHE A 62 -7.11 -24.72 -4.49
C PHE A 62 -7.07 -25.61 -5.72
N ARG A 63 -7.85 -25.26 -6.74
CA ARG A 63 -7.82 -25.84 -8.09
C ARG A 63 -7.44 -24.76 -9.09
N LEU A 64 -6.33 -24.93 -9.82
CA LEU A 64 -5.79 -23.95 -10.73
C LEU A 64 -6.41 -24.04 -12.13
N TYR A 65 -6.34 -22.94 -12.88
CA TYR A 65 -6.54 -22.95 -14.33
C TYR A 65 -5.45 -23.77 -15.00
N ARG A 66 -5.84 -24.44 -16.09
CA ARG A 66 -4.90 -25.12 -17.01
C ARG A 66 -4.62 -24.23 -18.20
N GLY A 67 -3.43 -24.33 -18.78
CA GLY A 67 -3.08 -23.64 -20.02
C GLY A 67 -2.47 -22.24 -19.83
N LEU A 68 -2.23 -21.78 -18.60
CA LEU A 68 -1.36 -20.65 -18.37
C LEU A 68 0.11 -21.09 -18.51
N HIS A 69 0.89 -20.34 -19.28
CA HIS A 69 2.30 -20.61 -19.50
C HIS A 69 3.14 -19.40 -19.04
N TRP A 70 4.33 -19.69 -18.58
CA TRP A 70 5.38 -18.71 -18.43
C TRP A 70 5.74 -18.12 -19.79
N HIS A 71 6.34 -16.93 -19.81
CA HIS A 71 6.68 -16.22 -21.04
C HIS A 71 7.74 -16.94 -21.90
N ASP A 72 8.40 -17.95 -21.36
CA ASP A 72 9.31 -18.86 -22.07
C ASP A 72 8.62 -20.14 -22.62
N GLY A 73 7.31 -20.25 -22.40
CA GLY A 73 6.50 -21.37 -22.86
C GLY A 73 6.35 -22.53 -21.86
N THR A 74 7.04 -22.51 -20.72
CA THR A 74 6.90 -23.51 -19.67
C THR A 74 5.49 -23.43 -19.03
N PRO A 75 4.79 -24.53 -18.74
CA PRO A 75 3.50 -24.49 -18.05
C PRO A 75 3.61 -23.90 -16.64
N THR A 76 2.64 -23.05 -16.26
CA THR A 76 2.46 -22.62 -14.87
C THR A 76 1.65 -23.65 -14.11
N THR A 77 2.18 -24.17 -13.01
CA THR A 77 1.59 -25.29 -12.26
C THR A 77 1.47 -24.99 -10.76
N ALA A 78 0.81 -25.89 -10.03
CA ALA A 78 0.74 -25.85 -8.57
C ALA A 78 2.11 -26.01 -7.91
N HIS A 79 3.10 -26.60 -8.60
CA HIS A 79 4.48 -26.68 -8.12
C HIS A 79 5.14 -25.30 -8.03
N ASP A 80 4.83 -24.35 -8.94
CA ASP A 80 5.30 -22.97 -8.87
C ASP A 80 4.71 -22.24 -7.66
N VAL A 81 3.40 -22.44 -7.44
CA VAL A 81 2.70 -21.89 -6.27
C VAL A 81 3.31 -22.44 -4.98
N GLY A 82 3.48 -23.76 -4.90
CA GLY A 82 4.07 -24.44 -3.76
C GLY A 82 5.46 -23.92 -3.43
N TRP A 83 6.33 -23.85 -4.46
CA TRP A 83 7.69 -23.33 -4.31
C TRP A 83 7.70 -21.87 -3.84
N THR A 84 6.86 -21.01 -4.43
CA THR A 84 6.78 -19.59 -4.05
C THR A 84 6.39 -19.41 -2.59
N LEU A 85 5.37 -20.14 -2.12
CA LEU A 85 4.92 -20.08 -0.72
C LEU A 85 5.95 -20.67 0.25
N GLN A 86 6.64 -21.75 -0.11
CA GLN A 86 7.74 -22.31 0.68
C GLN A 86 8.89 -21.31 0.79
N ALA A 87 9.32 -20.71 -0.33
CA ALA A 87 10.36 -19.70 -0.34
C ALA A 87 9.97 -18.47 0.49
N ALA A 88 8.70 -18.02 0.43
CA ALA A 88 8.22 -16.90 1.24
C ALA A 88 8.22 -17.19 2.76
N ARG A 89 8.06 -18.44 3.16
CA ARG A 89 8.09 -18.87 4.58
C ARG A 89 9.50 -19.06 5.11
N GLU A 90 10.47 -19.32 4.25
CA GLU A 90 11.84 -19.63 4.65
C GLU A 90 12.56 -18.38 5.18
N PRO A 91 13.09 -18.38 6.44
CA PRO A 91 13.80 -17.22 6.99
C PRO A 91 14.97 -16.74 6.14
N ALA A 92 15.68 -17.66 5.49
CA ALA A 92 16.85 -17.35 4.67
C ALA A 92 16.53 -16.48 3.46
N THR A 93 15.28 -16.50 2.97
CA THR A 93 14.81 -15.64 1.88
C THR A 93 14.79 -14.16 2.26
N GLY A 94 14.52 -13.86 3.54
CA GLY A 94 14.34 -12.49 4.02
C GLY A 94 13.07 -11.83 3.48
N TYR A 95 12.04 -12.61 3.17
CA TYR A 95 10.75 -12.05 2.70
C TYR A 95 10.14 -11.14 3.75
N PRO A 96 9.89 -9.84 3.43
CA PRO A 96 9.48 -8.85 4.44
C PRO A 96 8.13 -9.17 5.11
N ARG A 97 7.23 -9.88 4.40
CA ARG A 97 5.91 -10.25 4.89
C ARG A 97 5.79 -11.72 5.31
N ARG A 98 6.90 -12.35 5.67
CA ARG A 98 6.92 -13.76 6.10
C ARG A 98 5.93 -14.05 7.23
N ASN A 99 5.74 -13.10 8.15
CA ASN A 99 4.84 -13.27 9.28
C ASN A 99 3.37 -13.41 8.88
N ASP A 100 2.97 -12.92 7.70
CA ASP A 100 1.62 -13.06 7.16
C ASP A 100 1.30 -14.52 6.78
N LEU A 101 2.33 -15.37 6.68
CA LEU A 101 2.24 -16.80 6.46
C LEU A 101 2.42 -17.62 7.75
N GLY A 102 2.47 -16.98 8.92
CA GLY A 102 2.77 -17.63 10.19
C GLY A 102 1.78 -18.72 10.60
N ASP A 103 0.52 -18.59 10.20
CA ASP A 103 -0.50 -19.60 10.46
C ASP A 103 -0.45 -20.80 9.51
N LEU A 104 0.25 -20.71 8.38
CA LEU A 104 0.41 -21.79 7.41
C LEU A 104 1.41 -22.82 7.95
N THR A 105 0.92 -24.01 8.32
CA THR A 105 1.75 -25.08 8.87
C THR A 105 2.33 -25.98 7.79
N ASP A 106 1.52 -26.30 6.80
CA ASP A 106 1.87 -27.28 5.77
C ASP A 106 1.30 -26.91 4.40
N LEU A 107 1.96 -27.38 3.35
CA LEU A 107 1.61 -27.15 1.97
C LEU A 107 1.88 -28.43 1.19
N GLU A 108 0.87 -28.94 0.50
CA GLU A 108 0.91 -30.18 -0.26
C GLU A 108 0.46 -29.92 -1.71
N VAL A 109 1.29 -30.23 -2.68
CA VAL A 109 0.94 -30.25 -4.11
C VAL A 109 0.51 -31.65 -4.49
N LEU A 110 -0.77 -31.81 -4.81
CA LEU A 110 -1.35 -33.13 -5.16
C LEU A 110 -1.10 -33.48 -6.62
N ASP A 111 -1.20 -32.49 -7.50
CA ASP A 111 -0.95 -32.60 -8.94
C ASP A 111 -0.63 -31.22 -9.52
N ASP A 112 -0.39 -31.11 -10.83
CA ASP A 112 -0.06 -29.85 -11.52
C ASP A 112 -1.09 -28.73 -11.32
N THR A 113 -2.29 -29.05 -10.88
CA THR A 113 -3.40 -28.10 -10.76
C THR A 113 -4.03 -28.03 -9.38
N THR A 114 -3.59 -28.87 -8.44
CA THR A 114 -4.21 -28.97 -7.12
C THR A 114 -3.20 -28.77 -6.00
N LEU A 115 -3.51 -27.82 -5.14
CA LEU A 115 -2.69 -27.41 -3.99
C LEU A 115 -3.55 -27.41 -2.72
N VAL A 116 -3.03 -27.95 -1.64
CA VAL A 116 -3.65 -27.92 -0.30
C VAL A 116 -2.79 -27.14 0.67
N LEU A 117 -3.40 -26.18 1.35
CA LEU A 117 -2.80 -25.41 2.44
C LEU A 117 -3.42 -25.84 3.77
N ARG A 118 -2.60 -26.02 4.81
CA ARG A 118 -3.03 -26.37 6.17
C ARG A 118 -2.61 -25.27 7.14
N PHE A 119 -3.53 -24.88 8.02
CA PHE A 119 -3.34 -23.79 8.98
C PHE A 119 -3.42 -24.31 10.41
N VAL A 120 -2.65 -23.71 11.32
CA VAL A 120 -2.61 -24.06 12.74
C VAL A 120 -3.95 -23.76 13.44
N ARG A 121 -4.69 -22.78 12.93
CA ARG A 121 -5.99 -22.35 13.48
C ARG A 121 -7.01 -22.05 12.38
N PRO A 122 -8.32 -22.07 12.69
CA PRO A 122 -9.36 -21.74 11.73
C PRO A 122 -9.18 -20.35 11.14
N GLN A 123 -9.28 -20.23 9.81
CA GLN A 123 -9.16 -18.98 9.08
C GLN A 123 -10.53 -18.38 8.77
N ALA A 124 -10.79 -17.13 9.14
CA ALA A 124 -12.05 -16.46 8.85
C ALA A 124 -12.25 -16.21 7.34
N ARG A 125 -11.14 -15.99 6.59
CA ARG A 125 -11.11 -15.70 5.15
C ARG A 125 -9.81 -16.21 4.51
N ILE A 126 -9.70 -16.09 3.20
CA ILE A 126 -8.43 -16.31 2.49
C ILE A 126 -7.39 -15.33 3.03
N PRO A 127 -6.19 -15.79 3.42
CA PRO A 127 -5.09 -14.90 3.80
C PRO A 127 -4.74 -13.92 2.68
N ASP A 128 -4.61 -12.64 3.00
CA ASP A 128 -4.33 -11.57 2.02
C ASP A 128 -3.06 -11.81 1.21
N VAL A 129 -2.06 -12.43 1.83
CA VAL A 129 -0.81 -12.77 1.13
C VAL A 129 -1.06 -13.59 -0.13
N LEU A 130 -2.12 -14.38 -0.21
CA LEU A 130 -2.49 -15.18 -1.39
C LEU A 130 -3.10 -14.34 -2.52
N THR A 131 -3.53 -13.10 -2.23
CA THR A 131 -4.00 -12.13 -3.23
C THR A 131 -2.91 -11.16 -3.66
N ASP A 132 -1.83 -11.07 -2.91
CA ASP A 132 -0.78 -10.07 -3.06
C ASP A 132 0.57 -10.65 -3.49
N LEU A 133 0.95 -11.82 -2.98
CA LEU A 133 2.18 -12.50 -3.38
C LEU A 133 2.02 -13.09 -4.78
N ALA A 134 2.70 -12.47 -5.74
CA ALA A 134 2.73 -12.98 -7.11
C ALA A 134 3.56 -14.27 -7.20
N ILE A 135 3.12 -15.19 -8.05
CA ILE A 135 3.74 -16.50 -8.20
C ILE A 135 5.00 -16.40 -9.05
N LEU A 136 6.06 -17.07 -8.61
CA LEU A 136 7.37 -17.13 -9.28
C LEU A 136 7.56 -18.46 -10.04
N PRO A 137 8.30 -18.44 -11.16
CA PRO A 137 8.65 -19.66 -11.90
C PRO A 137 9.67 -20.48 -11.12
N ARG A 138 9.29 -21.65 -10.62
CA ARG A 138 10.21 -22.54 -9.90
C ARG A 138 11.48 -22.80 -10.71
N HIS A 139 11.34 -23.11 -12.00
CA HIS A 139 12.47 -23.41 -12.91
C HIS A 139 13.42 -22.21 -13.10
N GLY A 140 12.94 -20.96 -12.92
CA GLY A 140 13.79 -19.77 -12.98
C GLY A 140 14.77 -19.62 -11.82
N PHE A 141 14.64 -20.50 -10.79
CA PHE A 141 15.46 -20.48 -9.58
C PHE A 141 16.14 -21.85 -9.34
N ASP A 142 16.16 -22.73 -10.30
CA ASP A 142 16.81 -24.04 -10.19
C ASP A 142 18.29 -23.86 -9.85
N GLY A 143 18.72 -24.56 -8.79
CA GLY A 143 20.10 -24.49 -8.28
C GLY A 143 20.45 -23.21 -7.51
N VAL A 144 19.50 -22.27 -7.31
CA VAL A 144 19.73 -21.04 -6.52
C VAL A 144 19.32 -21.31 -5.06
N PRO A 145 20.26 -21.22 -4.09
CA PRO A 145 19.92 -21.30 -2.66
C PRO A 145 18.98 -20.15 -2.26
N LEU A 146 18.00 -20.43 -1.38
CA LEU A 146 17.03 -19.41 -0.94
C LEU A 146 17.69 -18.20 -0.26
N SER A 147 18.83 -18.39 0.40
CA SER A 147 19.66 -17.32 0.98
C SER A 147 20.31 -16.41 -0.08
N GLU A 148 20.38 -16.85 -1.33
CA GLU A 148 21.00 -16.12 -2.44
C GLU A 148 20.00 -15.60 -3.47
N LEU A 149 18.70 -15.64 -3.18
CA LEU A 149 17.65 -15.19 -4.11
C LEU A 149 17.87 -13.76 -4.62
N ARG A 150 18.52 -12.88 -3.83
CA ARG A 150 18.87 -11.51 -4.28
C ARG A 150 19.83 -11.50 -5.46
N ARG A 151 20.63 -12.56 -5.64
CA ARG A 151 21.63 -12.71 -6.72
C ARG A 151 21.14 -13.58 -7.87
N ALA A 152 19.92 -14.11 -7.77
CA ALA A 152 19.36 -14.98 -8.81
C ALA A 152 19.37 -14.29 -10.18
N PRO A 153 19.82 -14.97 -11.25
CA PRO A 153 19.83 -14.43 -12.63
C PRO A 153 18.45 -13.97 -13.10
N TRP A 154 17.39 -14.59 -12.61
CA TRP A 154 16.01 -14.24 -12.89
C TRP A 154 15.71 -12.76 -12.54
N ASN A 155 16.32 -12.21 -11.50
CA ASN A 155 16.07 -10.81 -11.09
C ASN A 155 16.54 -9.78 -12.15
N GLN A 156 17.47 -10.15 -13.03
CA GLN A 156 17.98 -9.28 -14.08
C GLN A 156 17.14 -9.41 -15.36
N ARG A 157 16.59 -10.60 -15.62
CA ARG A 157 15.77 -10.89 -16.81
C ARG A 157 14.55 -11.72 -16.37
N PRO A 158 13.58 -11.09 -15.71
CA PRO A 158 12.45 -11.80 -15.13
C PRO A 158 11.56 -12.40 -16.21
N ILE A 159 11.29 -13.69 -16.07
CA ILE A 159 10.30 -14.44 -16.85
C ILE A 159 9.00 -14.39 -16.05
N GLY A 160 7.94 -13.85 -16.64
CA GLY A 160 6.62 -13.77 -16.02
C GLY A 160 5.61 -14.75 -16.64
N ASN A 161 4.39 -14.70 -16.14
CA ASN A 161 3.23 -15.39 -16.67
C ASN A 161 1.99 -14.48 -16.72
N GLY A 162 2.19 -13.19 -16.60
CA GLY A 162 1.16 -12.15 -16.59
C GLY A 162 0.79 -11.64 -17.98
N PRO A 163 -0.08 -10.61 -18.02
CA PRO A 163 -0.53 -10.00 -19.28
C PRO A 163 0.56 -9.19 -20.00
N PHE A 164 1.66 -8.86 -19.35
CA PHE A 164 2.79 -8.18 -19.98
C PHE A 164 4.10 -8.93 -19.72
N ARG A 165 4.98 -8.91 -20.74
CA ARG A 165 6.31 -9.52 -20.73
C ARG A 165 7.36 -8.47 -20.44
N PHE A 166 8.38 -8.83 -19.66
CA PHE A 166 9.57 -8.00 -19.49
C PHE A 166 10.37 -7.92 -20.79
N VAL A 167 10.79 -6.72 -21.15
CA VAL A 167 11.66 -6.47 -22.31
C VAL A 167 13.05 -6.06 -21.86
N SER A 168 13.15 -4.98 -21.06
CA SER A 168 14.43 -4.46 -20.61
C SER A 168 14.29 -3.62 -19.34
N HIS A 169 15.39 -3.51 -18.60
CA HIS A 169 15.57 -2.60 -17.49
C HIS A 169 16.88 -1.82 -17.68
N GLU A 170 16.80 -0.52 -17.65
CA GLU A 170 17.92 0.38 -17.53
C GLU A 170 17.91 0.98 -16.12
N PRO A 171 18.86 0.59 -15.24
CA PRO A 171 18.87 1.01 -13.83
C PRO A 171 18.73 2.53 -13.65
N ASN A 172 17.84 2.95 -12.76
CA ASN A 172 17.49 4.34 -12.48
C ASN A 172 17.02 5.15 -13.70
N ARG A 173 16.62 4.49 -14.78
CA ARG A 173 16.08 5.15 -15.98
C ARG A 173 14.71 4.63 -16.38
N ARG A 174 14.57 3.33 -16.65
CA ARG A 174 13.28 2.79 -17.11
C ARG A 174 13.19 1.28 -17.06
N TRP A 175 11.95 0.82 -16.91
CA TRP A 175 11.51 -0.55 -17.15
C TRP A 175 10.61 -0.58 -18.38
N VAL A 176 10.78 -1.56 -19.23
CA VAL A 176 10.03 -1.71 -20.48
C VAL A 176 9.31 -3.05 -20.47
N PHE A 177 8.02 -3.01 -20.78
CA PHE A 177 7.15 -4.18 -20.85
C PHE A 177 6.36 -4.16 -22.15
N GLU A 178 6.11 -5.33 -22.75
CA GLU A 178 5.28 -5.52 -23.93
C GLU A 178 4.10 -6.44 -23.65
N ALA A 179 3.06 -6.34 -24.45
CA ALA A 179 1.87 -7.18 -24.33
C ALA A 179 2.23 -8.67 -24.44
N ASN A 180 1.54 -9.49 -23.65
CA ASN A 180 1.46 -10.93 -23.86
C ASN A 180 0.19 -11.25 -24.68
N PRO A 181 0.28 -11.43 -26.00
CA PRO A 181 -0.90 -11.63 -26.84
C PRO A 181 -1.58 -12.98 -26.59
N THR A 182 -0.89 -13.91 -25.94
CA THR A 182 -1.40 -15.24 -25.61
C THR A 182 -1.90 -15.37 -24.18
N PHE A 183 -2.03 -14.24 -23.46
CA PHE A 183 -2.57 -14.28 -22.10
C PHE A 183 -4.03 -14.78 -22.12
N PRO A 184 -4.38 -15.80 -21.29
CA PRO A 184 -5.67 -16.48 -21.38
C PRO A 184 -6.88 -15.54 -21.16
N ALA A 185 -7.93 -15.73 -21.97
CA ALA A 185 -9.17 -14.95 -21.85
C ALA A 185 -9.84 -15.12 -20.48
N GLU A 186 -9.75 -16.31 -19.88
CA GLU A 186 -10.28 -16.65 -18.55
C GLU A 186 -9.60 -15.85 -17.44
N LEU A 187 -8.37 -15.37 -17.66
CA LEU A 187 -7.60 -14.56 -16.72
C LEU A 187 -7.64 -13.05 -17.06
N GLY A 188 -8.44 -12.66 -18.05
CA GLY A 188 -8.62 -11.27 -18.46
C GLY A 188 -8.22 -10.97 -19.91
N GLY A 189 -7.60 -11.92 -20.61
CA GLY A 189 -7.21 -11.81 -22.01
C GLY A 189 -6.01 -10.91 -22.28
N ALA A 190 -5.60 -10.85 -23.54
CA ALA A 190 -4.50 -10.01 -23.99
C ALA A 190 -4.76 -8.54 -23.63
N PRO A 191 -3.74 -7.80 -23.14
CA PRO A 191 -3.88 -6.38 -22.83
C PRO A 191 -4.08 -5.55 -24.08
N ARG A 192 -4.70 -4.37 -23.93
CA ARG A 192 -4.98 -3.45 -25.05
C ARG A 192 -3.79 -2.57 -25.41
N LEU A 193 -2.82 -2.41 -24.50
CA LEU A 193 -1.58 -1.70 -24.77
C LEU A 193 -0.56 -2.68 -25.35
N ASP A 194 0.04 -2.36 -26.48
CA ASP A 194 1.15 -3.16 -27.02
C ASP A 194 2.39 -3.09 -26.13
N ARG A 195 2.61 -1.92 -25.52
CA ARG A 195 3.80 -1.65 -24.70
C ARG A 195 3.52 -0.61 -23.65
N PHE A 196 4.08 -0.81 -22.44
CA PHE A 196 4.18 0.26 -21.45
C PHE A 196 5.59 0.37 -20.89
N VAL A 197 5.95 1.59 -20.49
CA VAL A 197 7.26 1.94 -19.94
C VAL A 197 7.05 2.61 -18.60
N ILE A 198 7.80 2.22 -17.60
CA ILE A 198 7.93 2.95 -16.35
C ILE A 198 9.23 3.74 -16.41
N ALA A 199 9.14 5.05 -16.59
CA ALA A 199 10.27 5.95 -16.58
C ALA A 199 10.56 6.42 -15.15
N VAL A 200 11.82 6.37 -14.74
CA VAL A 200 12.25 6.89 -13.42
C VAL A 200 12.50 8.38 -13.57
N VAL A 201 11.63 9.18 -12.96
CA VAL A 201 11.71 10.64 -12.92
C VAL A 201 11.38 11.05 -11.49
N ASP A 202 12.36 11.45 -10.71
CA ASP A 202 12.19 11.76 -9.29
C ASP A 202 11.68 13.19 -9.07
N GLU A 203 12.24 14.14 -9.79
CA GLU A 203 12.01 15.55 -9.58
C GLU A 203 10.59 15.97 -10.05
N PRO A 204 9.75 16.60 -9.16
CA PRO A 204 8.35 16.92 -9.46
C PRO A 204 8.13 17.89 -10.61
N THR A 205 8.99 18.90 -10.78
CA THR A 205 8.84 19.86 -11.88
C THR A 205 9.23 19.25 -13.22
N THR A 206 10.21 18.34 -13.24
CA THR A 206 10.56 17.56 -14.42
C THR A 206 9.42 16.63 -14.85
N LYS A 207 8.74 15.96 -13.88
CA LYS A 207 7.54 15.18 -14.18
C LYS A 207 6.44 16.03 -14.81
N LEU A 208 6.18 17.20 -14.22
CA LEU A 208 5.16 18.10 -14.72
C LEU A 208 5.48 18.59 -16.13
N ALA A 209 6.74 19.00 -16.40
CA ALA A 209 7.19 19.43 -17.71
C ALA A 209 7.06 18.31 -18.76
N ALA A 210 7.51 17.10 -18.43
CA ALA A 210 7.42 15.95 -19.34
C ALA A 210 5.97 15.50 -19.59
N LEU A 211 5.07 15.67 -18.62
CA LEU A 211 3.64 15.44 -18.79
C LEU A 211 3.00 16.47 -19.73
N THR A 212 3.32 17.75 -19.57
CA THR A 212 2.79 18.83 -20.42
C THR A 212 3.37 18.82 -21.84
N SER A 213 4.62 18.39 -22.02
CA SER A 213 5.23 18.19 -23.35
C SER A 213 4.69 16.94 -24.07
N GLY A 214 4.02 16.03 -23.36
CA GLY A 214 3.55 14.75 -23.90
C GLY A 214 4.62 13.66 -23.96
N GLU A 215 5.81 13.86 -23.37
CA GLU A 215 6.84 12.83 -23.18
C GLU A 215 6.40 11.75 -22.19
N LEU A 216 5.61 12.14 -21.19
CA LEU A 216 4.93 11.24 -20.27
C LEU A 216 3.43 11.22 -20.57
N ASP A 217 2.86 10.02 -20.53
CA ASP A 217 1.42 9.85 -20.62
C ASP A 217 0.75 9.98 -19.25
N PHE A 218 1.50 9.66 -18.17
CA PHE A 218 0.98 9.47 -16.85
C PHE A 218 2.05 9.78 -15.79
N ALA A 219 1.72 10.62 -14.81
CA ALA A 219 2.66 10.95 -13.73
C ALA A 219 1.92 11.36 -12.45
N GLY A 220 2.44 10.91 -11.28
CA GLY A 220 2.07 11.50 -10.00
C GLY A 220 2.45 12.98 -9.96
N ILE A 221 1.50 13.83 -9.59
CA ILE A 221 1.71 15.28 -9.47
C ILE A 221 1.52 15.76 -8.03
N ASN A 222 2.23 16.84 -7.67
CA ASN A 222 1.93 17.51 -6.42
C ASN A 222 0.48 18.08 -6.48
N PRO A 223 -0.36 17.87 -5.45
CA PRO A 223 -1.69 18.45 -5.36
C PRO A 223 -1.77 19.94 -5.71
N ALA A 224 -0.78 20.74 -5.32
CA ALA A 224 -0.69 22.16 -5.64
C ALA A 224 -0.65 22.46 -7.16
N HIS A 225 -0.20 21.49 -7.97
CA HIS A 225 -0.14 21.64 -9.43
C HIS A 225 -1.40 21.15 -10.15
N ALA A 226 -2.38 20.60 -9.43
CA ALA A 226 -3.56 20.01 -10.04
C ALA A 226 -4.34 21.00 -10.91
N ASP A 227 -4.49 22.24 -10.47
CA ASP A 227 -5.19 23.28 -11.23
C ASP A 227 -4.42 23.71 -12.49
N PHE A 228 -3.09 23.70 -12.44
CA PHE A 228 -2.28 23.92 -13.64
C PHE A 228 -2.52 22.82 -14.67
N VAL A 229 -2.48 21.55 -14.24
CA VAL A 229 -2.75 20.40 -15.14
C VAL A 229 -4.18 20.42 -15.69
N ARG A 230 -5.19 20.81 -14.91
CA ARG A 230 -6.59 20.93 -15.35
C ARG A 230 -6.81 21.95 -16.45
N ARG A 231 -5.98 23.02 -16.51
CA ARG A 231 -6.07 24.07 -17.55
C ARG A 231 -5.56 23.61 -18.91
N ASP A 232 -4.74 22.56 -18.95
CA ASP A 232 -4.27 21.99 -20.19
C ASP A 232 -5.36 21.09 -20.81
N PRO A 233 -5.86 21.43 -22.04
CA PRO A 233 -6.92 20.64 -22.69
C PRO A 233 -6.49 19.21 -23.04
N ALA A 234 -5.20 18.93 -23.16
CA ALA A 234 -4.66 17.61 -23.44
C ALA A 234 -4.58 16.72 -22.18
N LEU A 235 -4.67 17.32 -21.00
CA LEU A 235 -4.44 16.65 -19.74
C LEU A 235 -5.73 16.52 -18.91
N HIS A 236 -5.66 15.67 -17.92
CA HIS A 236 -6.71 15.50 -16.93
C HIS A 236 -6.09 15.03 -15.60
N VAL A 237 -6.71 15.40 -14.48
CA VAL A 237 -6.29 15.01 -13.14
C VAL A 237 -7.16 13.86 -12.66
N LEU A 238 -6.53 12.74 -12.30
CA LEU A 238 -7.14 11.63 -11.61
C LEU A 238 -6.87 11.73 -10.11
N SER A 239 -7.89 11.48 -9.29
CA SER A 239 -7.74 11.31 -7.85
C SER A 239 -8.38 10.00 -7.43
N TYR A 240 -7.69 9.22 -6.60
CA TYR A 240 -8.11 7.89 -6.20
C TYR A 240 -7.67 7.60 -4.75
N PRO A 241 -8.38 6.72 -4.03
CA PRO A 241 -8.01 6.35 -2.67
C PRO A 241 -6.69 5.57 -2.66
N VAL A 242 -5.83 5.89 -1.70
CA VAL A 242 -4.61 5.12 -1.42
C VAL A 242 -4.61 4.65 0.03
N LEU A 243 -3.94 3.53 0.30
CA LEU A 243 -3.82 3.00 1.66
C LEU A 243 -2.69 3.72 2.40
N PHE A 244 -2.87 5.02 2.62
CA PHE A 244 -1.92 5.86 3.33
C PHE A 244 -2.67 6.93 4.12
N SER A 245 -2.34 7.04 5.40
CA SER A 245 -2.96 8.00 6.31
C SER A 245 -1.89 8.76 7.07
N TYR A 246 -2.21 9.98 7.50
CA TYR A 246 -1.38 10.69 8.46
C TYR A 246 -2.03 10.68 9.82
N ALA A 247 -1.22 10.44 10.84
CA ALA A 247 -1.66 10.38 12.22
C ALA A 247 -0.72 11.17 13.15
N LEU A 248 -1.31 11.77 14.16
CA LEU A 248 -0.62 12.26 15.34
C LEU A 248 -0.67 11.17 16.40
N VAL A 249 0.47 10.55 16.68
CA VAL A 249 0.62 9.52 17.70
C VAL A 249 1.11 10.12 18.99
N PHE A 250 0.49 9.77 20.12
CA PHE A 250 0.82 10.21 21.44
C PHE A 250 1.62 9.16 22.20
N ASN A 251 2.66 9.56 22.91
CA ASN A 251 3.32 8.66 23.84
C ASN A 251 2.51 8.55 25.14
N THR A 252 1.75 7.47 25.29
CA THR A 252 0.87 7.27 26.45
C THR A 252 1.60 6.94 27.75
N ARG A 253 2.93 6.80 27.71
CA ARG A 253 3.77 6.41 28.88
C ARG A 253 4.32 7.62 29.65
N ARG A 254 4.14 8.84 29.13
CA ARG A 254 4.71 10.04 29.77
C ARG A 254 3.75 11.25 29.70
N PRO A 255 3.86 12.17 30.67
CA PRO A 255 3.12 13.44 30.61
C PRO A 255 3.47 14.25 29.36
N PRO A 256 2.50 15.02 28.82
CA PRO A 256 1.11 15.14 29.30
C PRO A 256 0.19 14.04 28.78
N PHE A 257 0.68 13.16 27.90
CA PHE A 257 -0.14 12.22 27.14
C PHE A 257 -0.36 10.84 27.81
N ASP A 258 0.12 10.66 29.03
CA ASP A 258 -0.33 9.60 29.94
C ASP A 258 -1.83 9.77 30.32
N ARG A 259 -2.36 10.99 30.24
CA ARG A 259 -3.75 11.32 30.53
C ARG A 259 -4.62 11.32 29.29
N LEU A 260 -5.71 10.57 29.32
CA LEU A 260 -6.67 10.44 28.20
C LEU A 260 -7.28 11.81 27.80
N GLU A 261 -7.60 12.63 28.81
CA GLU A 261 -8.19 13.96 28.60
C GLU A 261 -7.25 14.88 27.79
N ALA A 262 -5.94 14.82 28.04
CA ALA A 262 -4.96 15.58 27.29
C ALA A 262 -4.90 15.17 25.82
N ARG A 263 -4.92 13.84 25.55
CA ARG A 263 -4.94 13.31 24.18
C ARG A 263 -6.21 13.71 23.43
N ARG A 264 -7.37 13.56 24.07
CA ARG A 264 -8.67 13.95 23.49
C ARG A 264 -8.76 15.45 23.26
N ALA A 265 -8.22 16.24 24.15
CA ALA A 265 -8.17 17.70 24.03
C ALA A 265 -7.41 18.14 22.78
N VAL A 266 -6.19 17.60 22.58
CA VAL A 266 -5.38 17.87 21.40
C VAL A 266 -6.08 17.36 20.12
N ALA A 267 -6.64 16.15 20.15
CA ALA A 267 -7.33 15.57 19.01
C ALA A 267 -8.56 16.39 18.56
N ALA A 268 -9.32 16.95 19.54
CA ALA A 268 -10.49 17.78 19.29
C ALA A 268 -10.16 19.19 18.76
N ALA A 269 -8.97 19.70 19.09
CA ALA A 269 -8.53 21.03 18.65
C ALA A 269 -8.07 21.08 17.19
N ILE A 270 -7.85 19.93 16.56
CA ILE A 270 -7.34 19.83 15.19
C ILE A 270 -8.49 19.83 14.19
N ASP A 271 -8.57 20.89 13.39
CA ASP A 271 -9.48 20.99 12.24
C ASP A 271 -8.89 20.24 11.04
N ARG A 272 -9.37 19.00 10.87
CA ARG A 272 -8.92 18.10 9.81
C ARG A 272 -9.35 18.55 8.42
N GLN A 273 -10.53 19.22 8.32
CA GLN A 273 -10.99 19.76 7.03
C GLN A 273 -10.08 20.90 6.58
N ALA A 274 -9.72 21.82 7.47
CA ALA A 274 -8.77 22.89 7.14
C ALA A 274 -7.39 22.34 6.70
N ILE A 275 -6.94 21.23 7.28
CA ILE A 275 -5.72 20.54 6.85
C ILE A 275 -5.88 20.00 5.41
N VAL A 276 -6.98 19.32 5.11
CA VAL A 276 -7.22 18.77 3.76
C VAL A 276 -7.30 19.90 2.73
N ASP A 277 -7.97 20.98 3.05
CA ASP A 277 -8.13 22.11 2.13
C ASP A 277 -6.82 22.91 1.96
N GLY A 278 -6.13 23.22 3.04
CA GLY A 278 -4.96 24.10 3.03
C GLY A 278 -3.63 23.41 2.69
N VAL A 279 -3.47 22.14 3.08
CA VAL A 279 -2.21 21.40 2.86
C VAL A 279 -2.31 20.46 1.66
N LEU A 280 -3.48 19.82 1.47
CA LEU A 280 -3.69 18.82 0.43
C LEU A 280 -4.49 19.35 -0.76
N PHE A 281 -4.87 20.63 -0.77
CA PHE A 281 -5.66 21.22 -1.87
C PHE A 281 -6.92 20.42 -2.20
N GLY A 282 -7.58 19.83 -1.18
CA GLY A 282 -8.76 18.98 -1.32
C GLY A 282 -8.48 17.51 -1.72
N PHE A 283 -7.22 17.12 -1.91
CA PHE A 283 -6.84 15.74 -2.29
C PHE A 283 -6.55 14.85 -1.06
N GLY A 284 -7.54 14.80 -0.19
CA GLY A 284 -7.56 13.94 0.99
C GLY A 284 -8.97 13.76 1.48
N THR A 285 -9.16 12.86 2.43
CA THR A 285 -10.42 12.71 3.17
C THR A 285 -10.12 12.98 4.64
N PRO A 286 -10.77 13.97 5.28
CA PRO A 286 -10.60 14.18 6.71
C PRO A 286 -10.90 12.90 7.47
N ALA A 287 -10.00 12.48 8.35
CA ALA A 287 -10.18 11.23 9.06
C ALA A 287 -11.27 11.36 10.14
N THR A 288 -12.24 10.47 10.11
CA THR A 288 -13.24 10.29 11.16
C THR A 288 -12.91 9.13 12.08
N GLY A 289 -11.80 8.45 11.83
CA GLY A 289 -11.32 7.30 12.58
C GLY A 289 -10.06 6.73 11.94
N PRO A 290 -9.55 5.61 12.46
CA PRO A 290 -8.31 5.01 11.99
C PRO A 290 -8.45 4.23 10.68
N VAL A 291 -9.68 3.95 10.21
CA VAL A 291 -9.95 3.15 9.02
C VAL A 291 -10.39 4.06 7.88
N PRO A 292 -9.70 4.03 6.71
CA PRO A 292 -10.13 4.75 5.52
C PRO A 292 -11.57 4.38 5.11
N PRO A 293 -12.37 5.33 4.60
CA PRO A 293 -13.76 5.08 4.20
C PRO A 293 -13.92 3.89 3.25
N ASP A 294 -12.99 3.73 2.32
CA ASP A 294 -12.99 2.66 1.32
C ASP A 294 -12.77 1.24 1.93
N LEU A 295 -12.30 1.18 3.18
CA LEU A 295 -12.09 -0.08 3.90
C LEU A 295 -13.13 -0.35 4.99
N LEU A 296 -14.12 0.51 5.20
CA LEU A 296 -15.12 0.35 6.26
C LEU A 296 -15.93 -0.94 6.11
N SER A 297 -16.13 -1.44 4.90
CA SER A 297 -16.78 -2.73 4.65
C SER A 297 -16.00 -3.92 5.23
N LEU A 298 -14.68 -3.82 5.34
CA LEU A 298 -13.82 -4.85 5.95
C LEU A 298 -13.82 -4.81 7.48
N ALA A 299 -14.23 -3.68 8.05
CA ALA A 299 -14.29 -3.45 9.49
C ALA A 299 -15.68 -2.93 9.90
N PRO A 300 -16.75 -3.70 9.69
CA PRO A 300 -18.10 -3.26 10.05
C PRO A 300 -18.20 -2.93 11.54
N GLY A 301 -18.74 -1.75 11.84
CA GLY A 301 -18.82 -1.19 13.21
C GLY A 301 -17.67 -0.25 13.59
N SER A 302 -16.70 -0.01 12.68
CA SER A 302 -15.60 0.94 12.92
C SER A 302 -15.97 2.40 12.58
N ALA A 303 -17.14 2.66 12.01
CA ALA A 303 -17.59 3.97 11.55
C ALA A 303 -17.92 4.98 12.67
N SER A 304 -17.65 4.69 13.93
CA SER A 304 -18.11 5.53 15.04
C SER A 304 -17.05 5.84 16.11
N GLY A 305 -15.76 5.87 15.73
CA GLY A 305 -14.68 6.03 16.71
C GLY A 305 -14.36 7.49 17.09
N ASP A 306 -14.40 8.40 16.16
CA ASP A 306 -14.03 9.80 16.45
C ASP A 306 -15.18 10.75 16.09
N ARG A 307 -16.17 10.86 16.95
CA ARG A 307 -16.97 12.08 16.98
C ARG A 307 -16.04 13.18 17.48
N PRO A 308 -15.80 14.26 16.71
CA PRO A 308 -15.15 15.43 17.26
C PRO A 308 -15.96 15.82 18.51
N GLN A 309 -15.37 15.69 19.68
CA GLN A 309 -15.99 16.25 20.87
C GLN A 309 -15.80 17.76 20.76
N THR A 310 -16.75 18.42 20.11
CA THR A 310 -16.86 19.88 20.08
C THR A 310 -17.37 20.34 21.44
N GLY A 311 -16.46 20.37 22.42
CA GLY A 311 -16.71 21.01 23.71
C GLY A 311 -15.54 21.91 24.06
N PRO A 312 -15.78 23.05 24.72
CA PRO A 312 -14.67 23.88 25.20
C PRO A 312 -13.83 23.02 26.14
N LEU A 313 -12.50 23.07 25.94
CA LEU A 313 -11.50 22.48 26.85
C LEU A 313 -11.50 23.22 28.17
N ALA A 314 -12.60 23.10 28.94
CA ALA A 314 -12.71 23.73 30.27
C ALA A 314 -11.70 23.03 31.20
N GLY A 315 -10.63 23.75 31.55
CA GLY A 315 -9.71 23.37 32.61
C GLY A 315 -8.44 22.61 32.22
N ALA A 316 -8.05 22.53 30.95
CA ALA A 316 -6.70 22.06 30.61
C ALA A 316 -5.69 23.17 30.93
N PRO A 317 -4.70 22.97 31.81
CA PRO A 317 -3.61 23.92 31.98
C PRO A 317 -2.90 24.11 30.66
N ALA A 318 -2.35 25.31 30.40
CA ALA A 318 -1.49 25.58 29.26
C ALA A 318 -0.36 24.54 29.22
N GLN A 319 -0.54 23.48 28.38
CA GLN A 319 0.41 22.40 28.29
C GLN A 319 1.27 22.64 27.06
N SER A 320 2.57 22.60 27.26
CA SER A 320 3.52 22.49 26.14
C SER A 320 3.96 21.05 25.98
N PHE A 321 4.17 20.64 24.74
CA PHE A 321 4.73 19.33 24.40
C PHE A 321 5.60 19.43 23.15
N GLU A 322 6.56 18.52 23.01
CA GLU A 322 7.37 18.39 21.81
C GLU A 322 6.60 17.64 20.72
N LEU A 323 6.49 18.25 19.55
CA LEU A 323 5.87 17.65 18.36
C LEU A 323 6.95 17.25 17.37
N LEU A 324 7.20 15.94 17.25
CA LEU A 324 8.19 15.41 16.32
C LEU A 324 7.59 15.22 14.91
N THR A 325 8.40 15.52 13.91
CA THR A 325 8.12 15.19 12.50
C THR A 325 9.41 14.89 11.74
N VAL A 326 9.28 14.19 10.60
CA VAL A 326 10.41 13.91 9.69
C VAL A 326 10.56 15.06 8.71
N GLY A 327 11.79 15.49 8.47
CA GLY A 327 12.10 16.43 7.41
C GLY A 327 13.07 17.53 7.80
N SER A 328 13.39 18.36 6.83
CA SER A 328 14.29 19.52 6.98
C SER A 328 13.80 20.75 6.22
N GLY A 329 12.58 20.70 5.69
CA GLY A 329 11.98 21.76 4.87
C GLY A 329 10.76 22.42 5.52
N GLU A 330 9.82 22.82 4.69
CA GLU A 330 8.54 23.35 5.14
C GLU A 330 7.71 22.23 5.81
N ALA A 331 7.16 22.54 6.99
CA ALA A 331 6.32 21.65 7.76
C ALA A 331 4.87 22.21 7.81
N ALA A 332 4.28 22.40 6.63
CA ALA A 332 3.00 23.12 6.50
C ALA A 332 1.87 22.44 7.32
N LEU A 333 1.83 21.12 7.35
CA LEU A 333 0.88 20.35 8.17
C LEU A 333 1.06 20.64 9.65
N GLU A 334 2.29 20.50 10.14
CA GLU A 334 2.61 20.64 11.56
C GLU A 334 2.49 22.09 12.02
N GLN A 335 2.86 23.07 11.18
CA GLN A 335 2.67 24.49 11.45
C GLN A 335 1.18 24.85 11.53
N MET A 336 0.35 24.28 10.65
CA MET A 336 -1.10 24.46 10.73
C MET A 336 -1.67 23.86 12.02
N MET A 337 -1.24 22.66 12.41
CA MET A 337 -1.63 22.04 13.67
C MET A 337 -1.19 22.91 14.87
N GLN A 338 0.05 23.39 14.86
CA GLN A 338 0.58 24.29 15.90
C GLN A 338 -0.27 25.56 16.05
N ALA A 339 -0.67 26.18 14.93
CA ALA A 339 -1.53 27.36 14.94
C ALA A 339 -2.95 27.06 15.47
N GLN A 340 -3.50 25.88 15.17
CA GLN A 340 -4.81 25.46 15.68
C GLN A 340 -4.75 25.19 17.19
N LEU A 341 -3.72 24.50 17.67
CA LEU A 341 -3.51 24.21 19.09
C LEU A 341 -3.29 25.51 19.92
N ALA A 342 -2.55 26.46 19.36
CA ALA A 342 -2.33 27.77 20.03
C ALA A 342 -3.64 28.52 20.30
N LYS A 343 -4.68 28.39 19.43
CA LYS A 343 -5.99 29.01 19.63
C LYS A 343 -6.73 28.50 20.88
N VAL A 344 -6.40 27.28 21.32
CA VAL A 344 -6.99 26.68 22.53
C VAL A 344 -6.02 26.68 23.73
N GLY A 345 -4.92 27.43 23.63
CA GLY A 345 -3.95 27.60 24.71
C GLY A 345 -2.95 26.43 24.86
N VAL A 346 -2.83 25.60 23.87
CA VAL A 346 -1.86 24.47 23.84
C VAL A 346 -0.66 24.87 22.98
N ARG A 347 0.55 24.74 23.54
CA ARG A 347 1.80 25.01 22.83
C ARG A 347 2.44 23.72 22.35
N ALA A 348 2.56 23.52 21.03
CA ALA A 348 3.31 22.46 20.42
C ALA A 348 4.68 22.99 19.95
N ASP A 349 5.76 22.48 20.52
CA ASP A 349 7.12 22.84 20.13
C ASP A 349 7.57 21.91 18.99
N LEU A 350 7.46 22.38 17.76
CA LEU A 350 7.77 21.61 16.55
C LEU A 350 9.26 21.31 16.44
N ARG A 351 9.59 20.04 16.24
CA ARG A 351 10.95 19.57 16.01
C ARG A 351 11.03 18.64 14.82
N GLN A 352 11.66 19.12 13.75
CA GLN A 352 11.96 18.32 12.57
C GLN A 352 13.25 17.53 12.79
N LEU A 353 13.23 16.26 12.43
CA LEU A 353 14.35 15.35 12.57
C LEU A 353 14.62 14.64 11.23
N GLU A 354 15.87 14.27 11.03
CA GLU A 354 16.24 13.33 9.97
C GLU A 354 15.58 11.95 10.25
N LEU A 355 15.25 11.21 9.19
CA LEU A 355 14.42 10.00 9.28
C LEU A 355 14.96 8.97 10.27
N SER A 356 16.27 8.69 10.25
CA SER A 356 16.86 7.68 11.16
C SER A 356 16.73 8.10 12.61
N THR A 357 17.03 9.36 12.92
CA THR A 357 16.90 9.93 14.28
C THR A 357 15.44 9.94 14.74
N PHE A 358 14.51 10.28 13.83
CA PHE A 358 13.08 10.22 14.13
C PHE A 358 12.64 8.79 14.48
N LEU A 359 13.02 7.82 13.67
CA LEU A 359 12.67 6.41 13.90
C LEU A 359 13.26 5.90 15.21
N ASP A 360 14.52 6.22 15.51
CA ASP A 360 15.16 5.84 16.78
C ASP A 360 14.43 6.40 18.00
N ARG A 361 13.95 7.64 17.93
CA ARG A 361 13.18 8.26 19.01
C ARG A 361 11.78 7.68 19.18
N VAL A 362 11.09 7.42 18.06
CA VAL A 362 9.67 7.00 18.06
C VAL A 362 9.55 5.47 18.24
N GLN A 363 10.39 4.69 17.55
CA GLN A 363 10.34 3.21 17.53
C GLN A 363 11.40 2.56 18.41
N GLY A 364 12.41 3.31 18.81
CA GLY A 364 13.50 2.80 19.66
C GLY A 364 12.99 2.40 21.06
N PRO A 365 13.81 1.65 21.82
CA PRO A 365 13.39 1.06 23.10
C PRO A 365 13.02 2.10 24.17
N THR A 366 13.50 3.33 24.04
CA THR A 366 13.26 4.41 25.00
C THR A 366 11.94 5.15 24.76
N HIS A 367 11.37 5.07 23.53
CA HIS A 367 10.21 5.85 23.11
C HIS A 367 10.31 7.32 23.57
N ASP A 368 11.40 8.00 23.16
CA ASP A 368 11.73 9.34 23.63
C ASP A 368 11.04 10.43 22.79
N PHE A 369 9.74 10.58 22.97
CA PHE A 369 8.92 11.63 22.35
C PHE A 369 7.66 11.90 23.18
N ASP A 370 7.04 13.05 22.99
CA ASP A 370 5.72 13.37 23.56
C ASP A 370 4.62 13.04 22.56
N ALA A 371 4.71 13.62 21.37
CA ALA A 371 3.83 13.32 20.23
C ALA A 371 4.60 13.37 18.92
N ALA A 372 4.18 12.57 17.95
CA ALA A 372 4.82 12.48 16.64
C ALA A 372 3.80 12.47 15.51
N VAL A 373 4.04 13.26 14.47
CA VAL A 373 3.30 13.20 13.20
C VAL A 373 4.01 12.23 12.28
N LEU A 374 3.28 11.26 11.78
CA LEU A 374 3.84 10.27 10.86
C LEU A 374 2.83 9.78 9.81
N GLY A 375 3.36 9.41 8.67
CA GLY A 375 2.63 8.68 7.66
C GLY A 375 2.48 7.21 8.04
N VAL A 376 1.26 6.71 7.93
CA VAL A 376 0.91 5.32 8.23
C VAL A 376 0.52 4.63 6.93
N SER A 377 1.36 3.69 6.49
CA SER A 377 1.02 2.84 5.34
C SER A 377 -0.02 1.82 5.75
N GLY A 378 -1.20 1.91 5.13
CA GLY A 378 -2.29 0.99 5.36
C GLY A 378 -2.13 -0.32 4.60
N ASP A 379 -2.91 -1.30 5.00
CA ASP A 379 -3.10 -2.58 4.33
C ASP A 379 -4.57 -3.02 4.41
N LEU A 380 -4.96 -3.94 3.55
CA LEU A 380 -6.36 -4.43 3.49
C LEU A 380 -6.76 -5.25 4.73
N MET A 381 -5.81 -5.69 5.56
CA MET A 381 -6.05 -6.41 6.82
C MET A 381 -6.14 -5.48 8.02
N LEU A 382 -5.86 -4.20 7.83
CA LEU A 382 -5.76 -3.22 8.92
C LEU A 382 -4.67 -3.56 9.95
N GLY A 383 -3.60 -4.23 9.52
CA GLY A 383 -2.47 -4.64 10.38
C GLY A 383 -1.70 -3.44 10.93
N TYR A 384 -1.69 -2.32 10.21
CA TYR A 384 -1.08 -1.06 10.66
C TYR A 384 -1.68 -0.52 11.97
N LEU A 385 -2.91 -0.90 12.32
CA LEU A 385 -3.54 -0.47 13.59
C LEU A 385 -2.75 -0.97 14.79
N ALA A 386 -2.21 -2.20 14.71
CA ALA A 386 -1.37 -2.75 15.76
C ALA A 386 -0.08 -1.93 15.93
N GLN A 387 0.55 -1.56 14.82
CA GLN A 387 1.77 -0.72 14.85
C GLN A 387 1.50 0.64 15.49
N VAL A 388 0.39 1.30 15.14
CA VAL A 388 0.02 2.61 15.71
C VAL A 388 -0.20 2.50 17.23
N VAL A 389 -0.88 1.44 17.69
CA VAL A 389 -1.11 1.18 19.13
C VAL A 389 0.21 0.93 19.85
N GLU A 390 1.11 0.16 19.26
CA GLU A 390 2.42 -0.15 19.82
C GLU A 390 3.34 1.08 19.90
N LEU A 391 3.38 1.89 18.83
CA LEU A 391 4.10 3.16 18.81
C LEU A 391 3.65 4.10 19.94
N ALA A 392 2.36 4.14 20.22
CA ALA A 392 1.83 4.93 21.34
C ALA A 392 2.14 4.36 22.73
N GLY A 393 2.79 3.19 22.80
CA GLY A 393 3.18 2.56 24.05
C GLY A 393 2.14 1.64 24.68
N LEU A 394 1.10 1.28 23.92
CA LEU A 394 0.07 0.32 24.34
C LEU A 394 0.35 -1.07 23.77
N ARG A 395 -0.28 -2.09 24.33
CA ARG A 395 -0.21 -3.44 23.78
C ARG A 395 -1.33 -3.65 22.76
N PRO A 396 -1.01 -4.06 21.52
CA PRO A 396 -2.02 -4.38 20.54
C PRO A 396 -2.61 -5.77 20.87
N GLU A 397 -3.80 -5.79 21.42
CA GLU A 397 -4.49 -7.05 21.74
C GLU A 397 -5.70 -7.26 20.82
N GLY A 398 -5.86 -8.50 20.34
CA GLY A 398 -6.98 -8.92 19.54
C GLY A 398 -6.90 -8.58 18.06
N GLY A 399 -8.03 -8.74 17.34
CA GLY A 399 -8.12 -8.46 15.91
C GLY A 399 -8.45 -6.99 15.58
N SER A 400 -8.51 -6.67 14.30
CA SER A 400 -8.69 -5.29 13.80
C SER A 400 -9.87 -4.54 14.44
N ARG A 401 -11.00 -5.23 14.69
CA ARG A 401 -12.17 -4.61 15.36
C ARG A 401 -11.88 -4.18 16.81
N GLN A 402 -11.08 -4.98 17.54
CA GLN A 402 -10.70 -4.64 18.91
C GLN A 402 -9.70 -3.49 18.92
N LEU A 403 -8.76 -3.48 17.96
CA LEU A 403 -7.81 -2.39 17.80
C LEU A 403 -8.51 -1.07 17.43
N VAL A 404 -9.53 -1.10 16.55
CA VAL A 404 -10.32 0.09 16.23
C VAL A 404 -11.01 0.65 17.49
N ARG A 405 -11.63 -0.24 18.30
CA ARG A 405 -12.24 0.16 19.58
C ARG A 405 -11.20 0.73 20.55
N LEU A 406 -10.06 0.03 20.70
CA LEU A 406 -8.99 0.48 21.58
C LEU A 406 -8.53 1.89 21.20
N ILE A 407 -8.34 2.17 19.88
CA ILE A 407 -7.96 3.49 19.38
C ILE A 407 -9.04 4.53 19.70
N GLY A 408 -10.31 4.21 19.50
CA GLY A 408 -11.42 5.11 19.84
C GLY A 408 -11.54 5.38 21.33
N ASP A 409 -11.42 4.36 22.16
CA ASP A 409 -11.63 4.47 23.62
C ASP A 409 -10.45 5.14 24.32
N SER A 410 -9.20 4.84 23.93
CA SER A 410 -7.99 5.31 24.60
C SER A 410 -7.25 6.42 23.88
N THR A 411 -7.63 6.75 22.65
CA THR A 411 -7.04 7.82 21.82
C THR A 411 -5.50 7.81 21.84
N PRO A 412 -4.84 6.70 21.53
CA PRO A 412 -3.37 6.62 21.50
C PRO A 412 -2.80 7.38 20.29
N ALA A 413 -3.63 7.56 19.28
CA ALA A 413 -3.35 8.38 18.11
C ALA A 413 -4.63 9.05 17.63
N THR A 414 -4.49 10.17 16.96
CA THR A 414 -5.57 10.79 16.19
C THR A 414 -5.19 10.83 14.71
N PHE A 415 -6.03 10.21 13.88
CA PHE A 415 -5.84 10.25 12.43
C PHE A 415 -6.28 11.63 11.91
N LEU A 416 -5.45 12.22 11.08
CA LEU A 416 -5.64 13.57 10.55
C LEU A 416 -6.41 13.51 9.23
N TYR A 417 -5.91 12.69 8.31
CA TYR A 417 -6.55 12.46 7.02
C TYR A 417 -6.13 11.13 6.41
N HIS A 418 -6.95 10.65 5.49
CA HIS A 418 -6.62 9.58 4.57
C HIS A 418 -6.22 10.18 3.24
N ALA A 419 -5.04 9.86 2.74
CA ALA A 419 -4.49 10.45 1.55
C ALA A 419 -5.23 9.95 0.29
N LYS A 420 -5.21 10.77 -0.76
CA LYS A 420 -5.58 10.36 -2.11
C LYS A 420 -4.36 10.44 -3.02
N GLY A 421 -4.22 9.48 -3.91
CA GLY A 421 -3.30 9.58 -5.02
C GLY A 421 -3.77 10.67 -5.98
N VAL A 422 -2.84 11.43 -6.55
CA VAL A 422 -3.12 12.48 -7.52
C VAL A 422 -2.22 12.28 -8.72
N GLN A 423 -2.83 12.01 -9.86
CA GLN A 423 -2.11 11.75 -11.10
C GLN A 423 -2.53 12.75 -12.17
N GLY A 424 -1.55 13.27 -12.91
CA GLY A 424 -1.79 13.90 -14.19
C GLY A 424 -1.74 12.86 -15.30
N MET A 425 -2.70 12.89 -16.20
CA MET A 425 -2.81 11.90 -17.28
C MET A 425 -3.14 12.59 -18.61
N ASN A 426 -2.47 12.14 -19.68
CA ASN A 426 -2.82 12.56 -21.04
C ASN A 426 -4.18 11.98 -21.43
N ARG A 427 -5.06 12.80 -22.00
CA ARG A 427 -6.41 12.39 -22.41
C ARG A 427 -6.44 11.33 -23.51
N ARG A 428 -5.34 11.08 -24.19
CA ARG A 428 -5.21 9.96 -25.14
C ARG A 428 -5.24 8.60 -24.44
N VAL A 429 -4.87 8.53 -23.15
CA VAL A 429 -4.96 7.30 -22.36
C VAL A 429 -6.40 7.06 -21.95
N ARG A 430 -6.89 5.85 -22.14
CA ARG A 430 -8.28 5.43 -21.91
C ARG A 430 -8.33 4.18 -21.03
N GLY A 431 -9.49 3.94 -20.38
CA GLY A 431 -9.74 2.73 -19.60
C GLY A 431 -9.05 2.69 -18.23
N VAL A 432 -8.50 3.82 -17.78
CA VAL A 432 -7.82 3.92 -16.48
C VAL A 432 -8.86 3.99 -15.37
N HIS A 433 -8.73 3.05 -14.44
CA HIS A 433 -9.42 3.09 -13.15
C HIS A 433 -8.41 2.69 -12.06
N MET A 434 -8.42 3.43 -10.96
CA MET A 434 -7.54 3.23 -9.81
C MET A 434 -8.37 3.21 -8.54
N ASP A 435 -8.03 2.31 -7.63
CA ASP A 435 -8.70 2.20 -6.33
C ASP A 435 -7.73 1.69 -5.26
N VAL A 436 -8.23 1.35 -4.08
CA VAL A 436 -7.42 0.87 -2.94
C VAL A 436 -6.60 -0.39 -3.24
N ARG A 437 -6.93 -1.15 -4.29
CA ARG A 437 -6.16 -2.32 -4.74
C ARG A 437 -4.89 -1.92 -5.49
N GLY A 438 -4.86 -0.71 -6.04
CA GLY A 438 -3.66 -0.14 -6.67
C GLY A 438 -3.91 0.67 -7.93
N GLU A 439 -2.86 1.37 -8.34
CA GLU A 439 -2.85 2.22 -9.54
C GLU A 439 -2.97 1.41 -10.83
N LEU A 440 -2.33 0.24 -10.88
CA LEU A 440 -2.26 -0.60 -12.06
C LEU A 440 -3.35 -1.68 -12.13
N VAL A 441 -4.35 -1.63 -11.25
CA VAL A 441 -5.38 -2.68 -11.12
C VAL A 441 -6.13 -2.96 -12.42
N THR A 442 -6.28 -1.96 -13.29
CA THR A 442 -6.93 -2.10 -14.62
C THR A 442 -5.96 -1.97 -15.79
N LEU A 443 -4.64 -2.11 -15.58
CA LEU A 443 -3.61 -1.87 -16.61
C LEU A 443 -3.86 -2.64 -17.92
N SER A 444 -4.35 -3.88 -17.86
CA SER A 444 -4.67 -4.68 -19.04
C SER A 444 -5.81 -4.10 -19.91
N GLN A 445 -6.63 -3.21 -19.34
CA GLN A 445 -7.74 -2.54 -20.02
C GLN A 445 -7.36 -1.16 -20.58
N TRP A 446 -6.18 -0.65 -20.23
CA TRP A 446 -5.71 0.66 -20.69
C TRP A 446 -5.40 0.62 -22.18
N SER A 447 -5.66 1.71 -22.84
CA SER A 447 -5.34 1.90 -24.27
C SER A 447 -4.91 3.33 -24.53
N VAL A 448 -4.18 3.55 -25.60
CA VAL A 448 -3.81 4.88 -26.08
C VAL A 448 -4.54 5.10 -27.39
N ALA A 449 -5.34 6.16 -27.46
CA ALA A 449 -5.96 6.58 -28.72
C ALA A 449 -4.87 7.14 -29.65
N ASP A 450 -4.92 6.78 -30.92
CA ASP A 450 -4.04 7.37 -31.92
C ASP A 450 -4.17 8.89 -31.91
N ALA A 451 -3.04 9.59 -32.02
CA ALA A 451 -3.05 11.03 -32.22
C ALA A 451 -3.75 11.31 -33.57
N ARG A 452 -4.94 11.90 -33.50
CA ARG A 452 -5.62 12.39 -34.72
C ARG A 452 -4.97 13.67 -35.19
#